data_bb6b9770fa329c3fb9e9503cf3626609
#
_entry.id   bb6b9770fa329c3fb9e9503cf3626609
#
_cell.length_a   1.000
_cell.length_b   1.000
_cell.length_c   1.000
_cell.angle_alpha   90.00
_cell.angle_beta   90.00
_cell.angle_gamma   90.00
#
_symmetry.space_group_name_H-M   'P 1'
#
loop_
_entity.id
_entity.type
_entity.pdbx_description
1 polymer ?
#
loop_
_entity_poly.entity_id
_entity_poly.type
_entity_poly.pdbx_seq_one_letter_code
_entity_poly.pdbx_strand_id
1 'polypeptide(L)'
;MRLDYQLVNLFTDSMFVTCETKKNINYTVWPFNKKYSIASSGILERFTDWHSHLLPGVDDGVQTMEESLQILASYEQFRVKEVWLTPHIMEDIPNSTAKLRTRYAELKSAYKGPIILRLASENMLDNLFEERLAQGDLLPIGKEGRHLLVETSYFNPPYGLNNILLRIKSKGYVPLLAHPERYVYMEPKDYEQLKRMNVAFQLNLPSLVGAYGADAKRKAKWLLENMYYQFKGTDTHSLSSWETIVHKKQIPEDVLQMF
;
A
#
# COMPACT_ATOMS: atom_id res chain seq x y z
N MET A 1 -43.84 -21.27 -32.22
CA MET A 1 -43.58 -22.67 -32.51
C MET A 1 -42.65 -23.18 -31.40
N ARG A 2 -43.18 -23.98 -30.50
CA ARG A 2 -42.51 -24.57 -29.33
C ARG A 2 -41.54 -25.63 -29.79
N LEU A 3 -40.43 -25.79 -29.11
CA LEU A 3 -39.70 -27.05 -29.02
C LEU A 3 -39.20 -27.30 -27.61
N ASP A 4 -39.53 -28.46 -27.13
CA ASP A 4 -39.47 -28.95 -25.77
C ASP A 4 -38.07 -29.43 -25.37
N TYR A 5 -37.84 -29.33 -24.08
CA TYR A 5 -36.73 -29.99 -23.38
C TYR A 5 -37.07 -31.47 -23.16
N GLN A 6 -36.17 -32.38 -23.46
CA GLN A 6 -36.13 -33.69 -22.83
C GLN A 6 -34.75 -33.99 -22.23
N LEU A 7 -34.75 -34.23 -20.93
CA LEU A 7 -33.70 -34.84 -20.15
C LEU A 7 -33.57 -36.32 -20.49
N VAL A 8 -32.34 -36.78 -20.72
CA VAL A 8 -32.00 -38.21 -20.54
C VAL A 8 -30.69 -38.31 -19.79
N ASN A 9 -30.77 -38.84 -18.59
CA ASN A 9 -29.64 -39.39 -17.83
C ASN A 9 -29.21 -40.71 -18.45
N LEU A 10 -27.93 -40.97 -18.63
CA LEU A 10 -27.36 -42.31 -18.53
C LEU A 10 -25.84 -42.20 -18.17
N PHE A 11 -25.51 -42.95 -17.14
CA PHE A 11 -24.17 -43.26 -16.64
C PHE A 11 -23.36 -44.04 -17.67
N THR A 12 -22.05 -43.88 -17.74
CA THR A 12 -20.94 -44.81 -17.53
C THR A 12 -19.73 -44.45 -18.40
N ASP A 13 -18.58 -44.66 -17.76
CA ASP A 13 -17.23 -44.97 -18.25
C ASP A 13 -16.35 -43.89 -18.93
N SER A 14 -15.35 -43.61 -18.13
CA SER A 14 -13.95 -43.30 -18.45
C SER A 14 -13.60 -43.12 -19.94
N MET A 15 -13.25 -41.88 -20.29
CA MET A 15 -12.31 -41.63 -21.36
C MET A 15 -11.44 -40.41 -21.01
N PHE A 16 -10.21 -40.69 -20.65
CA PHE A 16 -9.15 -39.69 -20.57
C PHE A 16 -8.93 -39.06 -21.97
N VAL A 17 -9.43 -37.87 -22.18
CA VAL A 17 -8.98 -37.03 -23.31
C VAL A 17 -7.89 -36.13 -22.81
N THR A 18 -6.65 -36.55 -23.03
CA THR A 18 -5.47 -35.66 -22.93
C THR A 18 -5.54 -34.68 -24.09
N CYS A 19 -6.01 -33.49 -23.85
CA CYS A 19 -5.87 -32.39 -24.80
C CYS A 19 -4.51 -31.73 -24.56
N GLU A 20 -3.46 -32.30 -25.18
CA GLU A 20 -2.18 -31.62 -25.38
C GLU A 20 -2.36 -30.53 -26.44
N THR A 21 -2.67 -29.34 -26.04
CA THR A 21 -2.36 -28.15 -26.82
C THR A 21 -1.19 -27.43 -26.19
N LYS A 22 0.03 -27.90 -26.44
CA LYS A 22 1.23 -27.07 -26.36
C LYS A 22 1.11 -25.96 -27.39
N LYS A 23 0.51 -24.85 -27.03
CA LYS A 23 0.79 -23.59 -27.72
C LYS A 23 2.21 -23.22 -27.32
N ASN A 24 3.17 -23.47 -28.21
CA ASN A 24 4.48 -22.83 -28.21
C ASN A 24 4.26 -21.33 -28.41
N ILE A 25 4.03 -20.61 -27.31
CA ILE A 25 4.18 -19.16 -27.31
C ILE A 25 5.69 -18.96 -27.27
N ASN A 26 6.29 -18.71 -28.42
CA ASN A 26 7.64 -18.21 -28.52
C ASN A 26 7.65 -16.83 -27.87
N TYR A 27 7.95 -16.78 -26.58
CA TYR A 27 8.36 -15.53 -25.95
C TYR A 27 9.70 -15.18 -26.59
N THR A 28 9.68 -14.25 -27.53
CA THR A 28 10.88 -13.56 -27.94
C THR A 28 11.36 -12.79 -26.71
N VAL A 29 12.26 -13.41 -25.94
CA VAL A 29 12.92 -12.74 -24.82
C VAL A 29 13.77 -11.65 -25.45
N TRP A 30 13.21 -10.44 -25.53
CA TRP A 30 13.95 -9.26 -25.93
C TRP A 30 15.03 -9.02 -24.85
N PRO A 31 16.33 -8.96 -25.21
CA PRO A 31 17.41 -8.99 -24.20
C PRO A 31 17.53 -7.72 -23.35
N PHE A 32 16.68 -6.74 -23.56
CA PHE A 32 16.71 -5.47 -22.80
C PHE A 32 15.32 -5.19 -22.21
N ASN A 33 15.11 -5.56 -20.94
CA ASN A 33 14.00 -5.04 -20.17
C ASN A 33 14.20 -3.51 -20.06
N LYS A 34 13.36 -2.76 -20.75
CA LYS A 34 13.34 -1.30 -20.60
C LYS A 34 13.06 -0.95 -19.14
N LYS A 35 13.71 0.09 -18.68
CA LYS A 35 13.52 0.62 -17.34
C LYS A 35 13.13 2.08 -17.44
N TYR A 36 12.23 2.49 -16.57
CA TYR A 36 11.72 3.84 -16.52
C TYR A 36 11.93 4.43 -15.14
N SER A 37 12.20 5.73 -15.05
CA SER A 37 12.04 6.41 -13.77
C SER A 37 10.55 6.43 -13.40
N ILE A 38 10.23 6.56 -12.12
CA ILE A 38 8.84 6.72 -11.70
C ILE A 38 8.22 7.94 -12.41
N ALA A 39 9.00 9.05 -12.55
CA ALA A 39 8.61 10.24 -13.27
C ALA A 39 8.18 9.99 -14.73
N SER A 40 8.88 9.09 -15.44
CA SER A 40 8.62 8.81 -16.85
C SER A 40 7.68 7.63 -17.09
N SER A 41 7.33 6.90 -16.05
CA SER A 41 6.53 5.67 -16.15
C SER A 41 5.03 5.90 -16.32
N GLY A 42 4.53 7.07 -15.94
CA GLY A 42 3.11 7.39 -15.94
C GLY A 42 2.31 6.82 -14.75
N ILE A 43 2.92 6.03 -13.85
CA ILE A 43 2.20 5.37 -12.73
C ILE A 43 1.61 6.35 -11.72
N LEU A 44 2.11 7.60 -11.70
CA LEU A 44 1.62 8.64 -10.80
C LEU A 44 0.43 9.41 -11.41
N GLU A 45 0.12 9.25 -12.69
CA GLU A 45 -1.00 9.95 -13.31
C GLU A 45 -2.34 9.49 -12.70
N ARG A 46 -3.09 10.45 -12.11
CA ARG A 46 -4.33 10.20 -11.36
C ARG A 46 -4.16 9.29 -10.14
N PHE A 47 -2.93 9.11 -9.68
CA PHE A 47 -2.60 8.29 -8.52
C PHE A 47 -3.28 8.82 -7.26
N THR A 48 -3.74 7.90 -6.41
CA THR A 48 -4.08 8.18 -5.02
C THR A 48 -2.94 7.66 -4.17
N ASP A 49 -2.22 8.56 -3.52
CA ASP A 49 -1.20 8.20 -2.55
C ASP A 49 -1.85 7.85 -1.21
N TRP A 50 -1.86 6.57 -0.90
CA TRP A 50 -2.51 6.06 0.31
C TRP A 50 -1.62 6.08 1.54
N HIS A 51 -0.37 6.53 1.43
CA HIS A 51 0.57 6.52 2.53
C HIS A 51 1.65 7.59 2.32
N SER A 52 1.64 8.64 3.15
CA SER A 52 2.64 9.71 3.09
C SER A 52 2.81 10.43 4.43
N HIS A 53 4.02 10.90 4.72
CA HIS A 53 4.37 11.66 5.92
C HIS A 53 4.58 13.16 5.60
N LEU A 54 3.63 13.71 4.81
CA LEU A 54 3.68 15.11 4.37
C LEU A 54 3.00 16.07 5.36
N LEU A 55 2.45 15.59 6.48
CA LEU A 55 1.89 16.47 7.50
C LEU A 55 3.03 17.09 8.32
N PRO A 56 3.30 18.41 8.21
CA PRO A 56 4.57 18.95 8.66
C PRO A 56 4.74 18.98 10.19
N GLY A 57 5.91 18.57 10.70
CA GLY A 57 6.34 18.75 12.09
C GLY A 57 5.56 17.94 13.12
N VAL A 58 5.04 16.77 12.74
CA VAL A 58 4.29 15.89 13.64
C VAL A 58 4.97 14.54 13.90
N ASP A 59 5.83 14.09 12.99
CA ASP A 59 6.58 12.84 13.07
C ASP A 59 7.99 13.00 12.46
N ASP A 60 8.64 11.91 12.05
CA ASP A 60 9.93 11.90 11.37
C ASP A 60 9.85 12.18 9.87
N GLY A 61 8.67 12.47 9.35
CA GLY A 61 8.43 12.91 7.98
C GLY A 61 8.84 14.38 7.77
N VAL A 62 8.10 15.07 6.92
CA VAL A 62 8.34 16.48 6.58
C VAL A 62 8.26 17.38 7.81
N GLN A 63 9.25 18.25 8.00
CA GLN A 63 9.34 19.09 9.20
C GLN A 63 8.71 20.48 9.02
N THR A 64 8.68 21.02 7.80
CA THR A 64 8.20 22.38 7.56
C THR A 64 7.01 22.45 6.61
N MET A 65 6.22 23.50 6.74
CA MET A 65 5.09 23.77 5.83
C MET A 65 5.60 23.98 4.40
N GLU A 66 6.70 24.67 4.25
CA GLU A 66 7.33 24.95 2.95
C GLU A 66 7.70 23.67 2.21
N GLU A 67 8.31 22.71 2.90
CA GLU A 67 8.69 21.42 2.30
C GLU A 67 7.46 20.60 1.91
N SER A 68 6.43 20.58 2.76
CA SER A 68 5.15 19.92 2.40
C SER A 68 4.55 20.50 1.12
N LEU A 69 4.52 21.84 1.01
CA LEU A 69 3.99 22.51 -0.18
C LEU A 69 4.85 22.27 -1.42
N GLN A 70 6.18 22.20 -1.28
CA GLN A 70 7.08 21.86 -2.38
C GLN A 70 6.86 20.43 -2.91
N ILE A 71 6.69 19.46 -2.01
CA ILE A 71 6.40 18.08 -2.41
C ILE A 71 5.02 18.01 -3.07
N LEU A 72 4.01 18.67 -2.53
CA LEU A 72 2.68 18.72 -3.15
C LEU A 72 2.73 19.37 -4.54
N ALA A 73 3.51 20.43 -4.73
CA ALA A 73 3.73 21.05 -6.04
C ALA A 73 4.43 20.10 -7.03
N SER A 74 5.37 19.28 -6.55
CA SER A 74 5.96 18.21 -7.37
C SER A 74 4.94 17.13 -7.72
N TYR A 75 4.08 16.73 -6.78
CA TYR A 75 3.00 15.76 -7.03
C TYR A 75 2.01 16.26 -8.11
N GLU A 76 1.71 17.57 -8.14
CA GLU A 76 0.87 18.19 -9.17
C GLU A 76 1.45 18.00 -10.58
N GLN A 77 2.78 18.12 -10.73
CA GLN A 77 3.46 17.91 -12.01
C GLN A 77 3.23 16.51 -12.56
N PHE A 78 3.09 15.51 -11.69
CA PHE A 78 2.76 14.14 -12.03
C PHE A 78 1.26 13.84 -12.07
N ARG A 79 0.42 14.86 -11.87
CA ARG A 79 -1.06 14.74 -11.86
C ARG A 79 -1.58 13.77 -10.80
N VAL A 80 -0.92 13.69 -9.65
CA VAL A 80 -1.43 12.97 -8.48
C VAL A 80 -2.79 13.56 -8.11
N LYS A 81 -3.76 12.70 -7.86
CA LYS A 81 -5.15 13.11 -7.64
C LYS A 81 -5.49 13.37 -6.18
N GLU A 82 -5.02 12.50 -5.32
CA GLU A 82 -5.39 12.47 -3.91
C GLU A 82 -4.21 11.99 -3.07
N VAL A 83 -4.03 12.60 -1.89
CA VAL A 83 -2.97 12.25 -0.94
C VAL A 83 -3.57 12.04 0.44
N TRP A 84 -3.31 10.89 1.01
CA TRP A 84 -3.59 10.58 2.41
C TRP A 84 -2.34 10.86 3.24
N LEU A 85 -2.47 11.83 4.13
CA LEU A 85 -1.48 12.17 5.14
C LEU A 85 -1.65 11.18 6.28
N THR A 86 -0.66 10.33 6.49
CA THR A 86 -0.71 9.21 7.42
C THR A 86 0.42 9.28 8.45
N PRO A 87 0.54 10.39 9.22
CA PRO A 87 1.62 10.52 10.19
C PRO A 87 1.61 9.38 11.19
N HIS A 88 2.79 9.06 11.71
CA HIS A 88 2.97 8.05 12.74
C HIS A 88 2.22 8.39 14.03
N ILE A 89 1.63 7.34 14.61
CA ILE A 89 1.19 7.30 16.00
C ILE A 89 1.78 6.04 16.63
N MET A 90 2.73 6.22 17.52
CA MET A 90 3.45 5.17 18.24
C MET A 90 3.93 5.68 19.60
N GLU A 91 4.40 4.79 20.50
CA GLU A 91 4.86 5.17 21.84
C GLU A 91 5.93 6.27 21.80
N ASP A 92 6.87 6.20 20.84
CA ASP A 92 7.93 7.21 20.68
C ASP A 92 7.45 8.50 20.01
N ILE A 93 6.33 8.47 19.28
CA ILE A 93 5.69 9.61 18.63
C ILE A 93 4.20 9.62 19.01
N PRO A 94 3.86 9.99 20.26
CA PRO A 94 2.50 9.85 20.80
C PRO A 94 1.58 10.99 20.34
N ASN A 95 1.37 11.07 19.02
CA ASN A 95 0.46 12.04 18.45
C ASN A 95 -0.99 11.78 18.88
N SER A 96 -1.72 12.83 19.22
CA SER A 96 -3.16 12.76 19.43
C SER A 96 -3.93 13.08 18.14
N THR A 97 -5.11 12.50 17.96
CA THR A 97 -5.97 12.83 16.81
C THR A 97 -6.33 14.31 16.75
N ALA A 98 -6.49 14.96 17.90
CA ALA A 98 -6.78 16.39 17.99
C ALA A 98 -5.62 17.24 17.42
N LYS A 99 -4.38 16.95 17.84
CA LYS A 99 -3.17 17.63 17.31
C LYS A 99 -3.05 17.44 15.81
N LEU A 100 -3.21 16.20 15.32
CA LEU A 100 -3.11 15.89 13.89
C LEU A 100 -4.20 16.59 13.07
N ARG A 101 -5.43 16.66 13.58
CA ARG A 101 -6.53 17.39 12.92
C ARG A 101 -6.26 18.90 12.82
N THR A 102 -5.71 19.50 13.86
CA THR A 102 -5.31 20.93 13.86
C THR A 102 -4.25 21.16 12.80
N ARG A 103 -3.18 20.35 12.79
CA ARG A 103 -2.09 20.51 11.82
C ARG A 103 -2.55 20.24 10.38
N TYR A 104 -3.44 19.27 10.19
CA TYR A 104 -4.08 19.03 8.89
C TYR A 104 -4.89 20.24 8.41
N ALA A 105 -5.65 20.89 9.29
CA ALA A 105 -6.41 22.09 8.92
C ALA A 105 -5.50 23.25 8.47
N GLU A 106 -4.34 23.42 9.13
CA GLU A 106 -3.32 24.40 8.74
C GLU A 106 -2.78 24.11 7.35
N LEU A 107 -2.30 22.87 7.08
CA LEU A 107 -1.79 22.47 5.78
C LEU A 107 -2.86 22.62 4.69
N LYS A 108 -4.08 22.17 4.96
CA LYS A 108 -5.20 22.29 4.02
C LYS A 108 -5.55 23.75 3.73
N SER A 109 -5.39 24.63 4.72
CA SER A 109 -5.59 26.08 4.52
C SER A 109 -4.46 26.72 3.69
N ALA A 110 -3.23 26.27 3.87
CA ALA A 110 -2.06 26.78 3.14
C ALA A 110 -2.03 26.27 1.69
N TYR A 111 -2.39 25.00 1.46
CA TYR A 111 -2.38 24.40 0.13
C TYR A 111 -3.56 24.89 -0.72
N LYS A 112 -3.27 25.40 -1.92
CA LYS A 112 -4.28 25.95 -2.87
C LYS A 112 -4.37 25.18 -4.18
N GLY A 113 -3.62 24.07 -4.29
CA GLY A 113 -3.59 23.27 -5.52
C GLY A 113 -4.77 22.31 -5.67
N PRO A 114 -4.79 21.52 -6.74
CA PRO A 114 -5.91 20.65 -7.10
C PRO A 114 -5.94 19.29 -6.39
N ILE A 115 -4.88 18.91 -5.65
CA ILE A 115 -4.79 17.61 -5.01
C ILE A 115 -5.75 17.54 -3.83
N ILE A 116 -6.52 16.47 -3.75
CA ILE A 116 -7.41 16.24 -2.61
C ILE A 116 -6.58 15.74 -1.44
N LEU A 117 -6.47 16.52 -0.37
CA LEU A 117 -5.80 16.13 0.86
C LEU A 117 -6.77 15.44 1.81
N ARG A 118 -6.33 14.35 2.42
CA ARG A 118 -7.05 13.61 3.45
C ARG A 118 -6.14 13.28 4.63
N LEU A 119 -6.73 13.07 5.79
CA LEU A 119 -6.00 12.70 7.00
C LEU A 119 -6.40 11.30 7.45
N ALA A 120 -5.39 10.49 7.75
CA ALA A 120 -5.47 9.24 8.50
C ALA A 120 -4.27 9.15 9.44
N SER A 121 -3.92 7.98 9.95
CA SER A 121 -2.67 7.75 10.67
C SER A 121 -2.09 6.39 10.31
N GLU A 122 -0.76 6.30 10.29
CA GLU A 122 -0.05 5.03 10.37
C GLU A 122 0.19 4.72 11.85
N ASN A 123 -0.28 3.56 12.29
CA ASN A 123 -0.27 3.18 13.69
C ASN A 123 0.71 2.02 13.90
N MET A 124 1.72 2.22 14.74
CA MET A 124 2.55 1.12 15.22
C MET A 124 1.69 0.19 16.10
N LEU A 125 1.79 -1.11 15.90
CA LEU A 125 1.09 -2.10 16.72
C LEU A 125 1.82 -2.29 18.07
N ASP A 126 1.78 -1.28 18.92
CA ASP A 126 2.35 -1.19 20.25
C ASP A 126 1.28 -1.07 21.36
N ASN A 127 1.67 -0.80 22.61
CA ASN A 127 0.70 -0.66 23.71
C ASN A 127 -0.16 0.59 23.55
N LEU A 128 0.42 1.69 23.05
CA LEU A 128 -0.34 2.92 22.78
C LEU A 128 -1.46 2.67 21.78
N PHE A 129 -1.18 1.88 20.73
CA PHE A 129 -2.21 1.50 19.76
C PHE A 129 -3.34 0.72 20.42
N GLU A 130 -3.03 -0.23 21.29
CA GLU A 130 -4.06 -1.03 21.97
C GLU A 130 -4.97 -0.17 22.87
N GLU A 131 -4.39 0.79 23.59
CA GLU A 131 -5.14 1.75 24.40
C GLU A 131 -6.07 2.60 23.53
N ARG A 132 -5.56 3.13 22.40
CA ARG A 132 -6.32 3.94 21.46
C ARG A 132 -7.43 3.16 20.76
N LEU A 133 -7.17 1.91 20.40
CA LEU A 133 -8.16 1.00 19.84
C LEU A 133 -9.29 0.73 20.83
N ALA A 134 -8.98 0.59 22.12
CA ALA A 134 -9.98 0.41 23.18
C ALA A 134 -10.86 1.66 23.34
N GLN A 135 -10.26 2.85 23.27
CA GLN A 135 -10.92 4.15 23.44
C GLN A 135 -11.66 4.60 22.17
N GLY A 136 -11.35 4.03 20.99
CA GLY A 136 -11.90 4.47 19.71
C GLY A 136 -11.27 5.77 19.19
N ASP A 137 -10.11 6.19 19.72
CA ASP A 137 -9.36 7.37 19.27
C ASP A 137 -8.46 7.02 18.08
N LEU A 138 -9.06 6.91 16.91
CA LEU A 138 -8.41 6.42 15.68
C LEU A 138 -8.68 7.35 14.50
N LEU A 139 -7.78 7.34 13.52
CA LEU A 139 -7.90 8.00 12.23
C LEU A 139 -7.89 6.95 11.10
N PRO A 140 -9.04 6.37 10.77
CA PRO A 140 -9.12 5.35 9.74
C PRO A 140 -8.93 5.94 8.34
N ILE A 141 -8.44 5.10 7.42
CA ILE A 141 -8.19 5.43 6.02
C ILE A 141 -9.29 4.89 5.11
N GLY A 142 -9.42 5.49 3.93
CA GLY A 142 -10.41 5.13 2.93
C GLY A 142 -11.70 5.93 3.04
N LYS A 143 -12.43 6.02 1.93
CA LYS A 143 -13.66 6.85 1.85
C LYS A 143 -14.74 6.44 2.84
N GLU A 144 -14.79 5.16 3.17
CA GLU A 144 -15.75 4.63 4.14
C GLU A 144 -15.22 4.62 5.57
N GLY A 145 -13.96 5.02 5.78
CA GLY A 145 -13.34 5.06 7.10
C GLY A 145 -13.25 3.69 7.78
N ARG A 146 -13.06 2.62 7.01
CA ARG A 146 -13.08 1.24 7.54
C ARG A 146 -11.72 0.58 7.67
N HIS A 147 -10.67 1.11 7.07
CA HIS A 147 -9.34 0.53 7.17
C HIS A 147 -8.52 1.25 8.24
N LEU A 148 -7.72 0.52 8.98
CA LEU A 148 -6.70 1.08 9.85
C LEU A 148 -5.34 0.73 9.27
N LEU A 149 -4.59 1.75 8.86
CA LEU A 149 -3.21 1.58 8.42
C LEU A 149 -2.36 1.30 9.66
N VAL A 150 -1.72 0.14 9.66
CA VAL A 150 -0.94 -0.37 10.78
C VAL A 150 0.42 -0.87 10.31
N GLU A 151 1.42 -0.68 11.15
CA GLU A 151 2.77 -1.19 10.92
C GLU A 151 3.29 -1.97 12.13
N THR A 152 4.40 -2.69 11.94
CA THR A 152 5.13 -3.40 12.98
C THR A 152 6.62 -3.06 12.89
N SER A 153 7.41 -3.50 13.88
CA SER A 153 8.86 -3.49 13.70
C SER A 153 9.26 -4.25 12.43
N TYR A 154 10.25 -3.73 11.71
CA TYR A 154 10.77 -4.37 10.49
C TYR A 154 11.44 -5.71 10.75
N PHE A 155 11.92 -5.93 11.96
CA PHE A 155 12.76 -7.07 12.32
C PHE A 155 11.99 -8.22 12.98
N ASN A 156 10.97 -7.90 13.78
CA ASN A 156 10.19 -8.87 14.53
C ASN A 156 8.73 -8.48 14.61
N PRO A 157 7.79 -9.44 14.50
CA PRO A 157 6.38 -9.15 14.73
C PRO A 157 6.16 -8.83 16.22
N PRO A 158 5.15 -8.03 16.55
CA PRO A 158 4.71 -7.84 17.92
C PRO A 158 4.20 -9.17 18.49
N TYR A 159 4.35 -9.35 19.79
CA TYR A 159 3.80 -10.53 20.45
C TYR A 159 2.28 -10.59 20.23
N GLY A 160 1.81 -11.74 19.72
CA GLY A 160 0.38 -11.92 19.47
C GLY A 160 -0.18 -11.12 18.30
N LEU A 161 0.59 -10.83 17.27
CA LEU A 161 0.16 -10.08 16.08
C LEU A 161 -1.24 -10.48 15.59
N ASN A 162 -1.52 -11.79 15.46
CA ASN A 162 -2.81 -12.27 15.02
C ASN A 162 -3.96 -11.84 15.95
N ASN A 163 -3.72 -11.82 17.26
CA ASN A 163 -4.73 -11.39 18.23
C ASN A 163 -5.00 -9.89 18.14
N ILE A 164 -3.95 -9.09 17.89
CA ILE A 164 -4.12 -7.64 17.67
C ILE A 164 -4.97 -7.41 16.42
N LEU A 165 -4.66 -8.08 15.31
CA LEU A 165 -5.42 -7.98 14.06
C LEU A 165 -6.89 -8.42 14.25
N LEU A 166 -7.15 -9.47 15.02
CA LEU A 166 -8.51 -9.90 15.35
C LEU A 166 -9.25 -8.86 16.21
N ARG A 167 -8.57 -8.17 17.15
CA ARG A 167 -9.16 -7.06 17.93
C ARG A 167 -9.53 -5.89 17.04
N ILE A 168 -8.69 -5.50 16.08
CA ILE A 168 -9.03 -4.47 15.08
C ILE A 168 -10.34 -4.85 14.37
N LYS A 169 -10.45 -6.09 13.91
CA LYS A 169 -11.65 -6.60 13.22
C LYS A 169 -12.89 -6.61 14.13
N SER A 170 -12.73 -6.99 15.39
CA SER A 170 -13.84 -6.98 16.34
C SER A 170 -14.42 -5.60 16.61
N LYS A 171 -13.63 -4.54 16.38
CA LYS A 171 -14.07 -3.14 16.44
C LYS A 171 -14.69 -2.65 15.12
N GLY A 172 -14.85 -3.51 14.12
CA GLY A 172 -15.46 -3.19 12.83
C GLY A 172 -14.50 -2.64 11.77
N TYR A 173 -13.18 -2.63 12.03
CA TYR A 173 -12.19 -2.17 11.08
C TYR A 173 -11.56 -3.33 10.30
N VAL A 174 -11.02 -3.00 9.14
CA VAL A 174 -10.16 -3.88 8.34
C VAL A 174 -8.70 -3.46 8.58
N PRO A 175 -7.83 -4.34 9.10
CA PRO A 175 -6.42 -4.03 9.18
C PRO A 175 -5.84 -3.84 7.78
N LEU A 176 -5.11 -2.74 7.56
CA LEU A 176 -4.34 -2.47 6.35
C LEU A 176 -2.87 -2.45 6.73
N LEU A 177 -2.15 -3.51 6.40
CA LEU A 177 -0.73 -3.62 6.73
C LEU A 177 0.09 -2.75 5.78
N ALA A 178 0.79 -1.77 6.34
CA ALA A 178 1.69 -0.89 5.63
C ALA A 178 2.90 -1.70 5.12
N HIS A 179 3.33 -1.41 3.90
CA HIS A 179 4.59 -1.90 3.29
C HIS A 179 5.05 -3.30 3.75
N PRO A 180 4.20 -4.34 3.64
CA PRO A 180 4.50 -5.69 4.14
C PRO A 180 5.79 -6.28 3.56
N GLU A 181 6.23 -5.83 2.42
CA GLU A 181 7.47 -6.22 1.77
C GLU A 181 8.75 -5.79 2.54
N ARG A 182 8.63 -4.81 3.46
CA ARG A 182 9.77 -4.32 4.26
C ARG A 182 10.07 -5.17 5.49
N TYR A 183 9.13 -6.02 5.91
CA TYR A 183 9.32 -6.87 7.09
C TYR A 183 10.23 -8.05 6.78
N VAL A 184 11.43 -8.06 7.39
CA VAL A 184 12.44 -9.08 7.09
C VAL A 184 12.02 -10.48 7.53
N TYR A 185 11.18 -10.60 8.56
CA TYR A 185 10.70 -11.85 9.13
C TYR A 185 9.55 -12.50 8.34
N MET A 186 8.89 -11.76 7.43
CA MET A 186 7.74 -12.29 6.69
C MET A 186 8.17 -13.15 5.49
N GLU A 187 7.59 -14.32 5.42
CA GLU A 187 7.74 -15.27 4.34
C GLU A 187 6.38 -15.47 3.60
N PRO A 188 6.35 -16.10 2.42
CA PRO A 188 5.11 -16.29 1.65
C PRO A 188 3.94 -16.87 2.46
N LYS A 189 4.20 -17.82 3.35
CA LYS A 189 3.17 -18.43 4.23
C LYS A 189 2.51 -17.42 5.16
N ASP A 190 3.26 -16.41 5.61
CA ASP A 190 2.76 -15.39 6.54
C ASP A 190 1.80 -14.45 5.80
N TYR A 191 2.14 -14.03 4.57
CA TYR A 191 1.24 -13.24 3.73
C TYR A 191 -0.04 -14.00 3.40
N GLU A 192 0.05 -15.29 3.08
CA GLU A 192 -1.13 -16.14 2.85
C GLU A 192 -2.02 -16.23 4.09
N GLN A 193 -1.43 -16.37 5.28
CA GLN A 193 -2.18 -16.37 6.53
C GLN A 193 -2.91 -15.05 6.77
N LEU A 194 -2.23 -13.91 6.61
CA LEU A 194 -2.82 -12.59 6.75
C LEU A 194 -3.95 -12.35 5.74
N LYS A 195 -3.76 -12.81 4.49
CA LYS A 195 -4.82 -12.75 3.46
C LYS A 195 -6.06 -13.57 3.87
N ARG A 196 -5.88 -14.79 4.39
CA ARG A 196 -6.99 -15.61 4.94
C ARG A 196 -7.68 -14.93 6.11
N MET A 197 -6.96 -14.12 6.88
CA MET A 197 -7.51 -13.30 7.95
C MET A 197 -8.19 -12.02 7.44
N ASN A 198 -8.28 -11.81 6.13
CA ASN A 198 -8.82 -10.59 5.52
C ASN A 198 -8.08 -9.31 5.96
N VAL A 199 -6.76 -9.38 6.03
CA VAL A 199 -5.87 -8.22 6.17
C VAL A 199 -5.60 -7.65 4.78
N ALA A 200 -5.78 -6.35 4.60
CA ALA A 200 -5.42 -5.66 3.38
C ALA A 200 -3.95 -5.25 3.39
N PHE A 201 -3.34 -5.10 2.21
CA PHE A 201 -1.91 -4.76 2.07
C PHE A 201 -1.73 -3.48 1.28
N GLN A 202 -0.81 -2.62 1.75
CA GLN A 202 -0.40 -1.40 1.07
C GLN A 202 1.02 -1.58 0.55
N LEU A 203 1.20 -1.46 -0.78
CA LEU A 203 2.49 -1.43 -1.45
C LEU A 203 3.17 -0.08 -1.23
N ASN A 204 4.44 -0.12 -0.86
CA ASN A 204 5.30 1.06 -0.90
C ASN A 204 6.01 1.16 -2.27
N LEU A 205 5.69 2.19 -3.07
CA LEU A 205 6.28 2.38 -4.41
C LEU A 205 7.83 2.39 -4.42
N PRO A 206 8.51 3.02 -3.45
CA PRO A 206 9.96 2.97 -3.34
C PRO A 206 10.56 1.56 -3.25
N SER A 207 9.83 0.58 -2.74
CA SER A 207 10.29 -0.82 -2.68
C SER A 207 10.53 -1.40 -4.07
N LEU A 208 9.70 -1.07 -5.06
CA LEU A 208 9.82 -1.57 -6.43
C LEU A 208 11.09 -1.09 -7.13
N VAL A 209 11.60 0.06 -6.76
CA VAL A 209 12.85 0.62 -7.29
C VAL A 209 14.06 0.31 -6.41
N GLY A 210 13.87 -0.49 -5.35
CA GLY A 210 14.95 -0.98 -4.48
C GLY A 210 15.45 0.05 -3.47
N ALA A 211 14.63 1.02 -3.08
CA ALA A 211 15.01 2.02 -2.07
C ALA A 211 15.31 1.38 -0.70
N TYR A 212 14.63 0.29 -0.37
CA TYR A 212 14.77 -0.45 0.89
C TYR A 212 15.55 -1.77 0.74
N GLY A 213 16.39 -1.88 -0.29
CA GLY A 213 17.24 -3.05 -0.51
C GLY A 213 16.62 -4.12 -1.43
N ALA A 214 17.43 -5.14 -1.71
CA ALA A 214 17.08 -6.17 -2.69
C ALA A 214 15.96 -7.11 -2.20
N ASP A 215 15.91 -7.39 -0.91
CA ASP A 215 14.89 -8.28 -0.32
C ASP A 215 13.51 -7.64 -0.38
N ALA A 216 13.37 -6.39 0.07
CA ALA A 216 12.12 -5.65 -0.02
C ALA A 216 11.63 -5.53 -1.48
N LYS A 217 12.55 -5.28 -2.43
CA LYS A 217 12.22 -5.24 -3.86
C LYS A 217 11.71 -6.59 -4.37
N ARG A 218 12.36 -7.68 -3.99
CA ARG A 218 11.96 -9.04 -4.37
C ARG A 218 10.58 -9.39 -3.82
N LYS A 219 10.34 -9.10 -2.54
CA LYS A 219 9.05 -9.31 -1.87
C LYS A 219 7.95 -8.44 -2.49
N ALA A 220 8.22 -7.15 -2.75
CA ALA A 220 7.28 -6.25 -3.40
C ALA A 220 6.84 -6.77 -4.77
N LYS A 221 7.79 -7.21 -5.59
CA LYS A 221 7.49 -7.80 -6.90
C LYS A 221 6.63 -9.07 -6.76
N TRP A 222 7.02 -9.98 -5.86
CA TRP A 222 6.26 -11.23 -5.64
C TRP A 222 4.83 -10.96 -5.15
N LEU A 223 4.65 -10.05 -4.20
CA LEU A 223 3.32 -9.67 -3.70
C LEU A 223 2.46 -9.01 -4.78
N LEU A 224 3.07 -8.21 -5.66
CA LEU A 224 2.40 -7.58 -6.79
C LEU A 224 1.95 -8.63 -7.82
N GLU A 225 2.84 -9.55 -8.22
CA GLU A 225 2.54 -10.66 -9.14
C GLU A 225 1.40 -11.56 -8.65
N ASN A 226 1.27 -11.73 -7.34
CA ASN A 226 0.24 -12.55 -6.71
C ASN A 226 -1.01 -11.74 -6.27
N MET A 227 -1.13 -10.48 -6.68
CA MET A 227 -2.30 -9.60 -6.43
C MET A 227 -2.64 -9.45 -4.94
N TYR A 228 -1.63 -9.27 -4.09
CA TYR A 228 -1.83 -9.08 -2.66
C TYR A 228 -2.21 -7.64 -2.30
N TYR A 229 -1.78 -6.65 -3.08
CA TYR A 229 -1.96 -5.24 -2.74
C TYR A 229 -3.32 -4.68 -3.16
N GLN A 230 -4.01 -4.03 -2.23
CA GLN A 230 -5.22 -3.25 -2.45
C GLN A 230 -4.94 -1.75 -2.51
N PHE A 231 -3.89 -1.31 -1.82
CA PHE A 231 -3.51 0.09 -1.69
C PHE A 231 -2.06 0.28 -2.12
N LYS A 232 -1.72 1.48 -2.58
CA LYS A 232 -0.37 1.84 -3.01
C LYS A 232 -0.03 3.21 -2.45
N GLY A 233 1.14 3.38 -1.87
CA GLY A 233 1.58 4.64 -1.29
C GLY A 233 3.03 4.93 -1.60
N THR A 234 3.43 6.17 -1.38
CA THR A 234 4.82 6.59 -1.59
C THR A 234 5.66 6.51 -0.32
N ASP A 235 5.02 6.60 0.83
CA ASP A 235 5.71 6.69 2.13
C ASP A 235 6.76 7.82 2.13
N THR A 236 6.40 8.96 1.53
CA THR A 236 7.31 10.09 1.35
C THR A 236 7.52 10.83 2.66
N HIS A 237 8.78 10.92 3.10
CA HIS A 237 9.19 11.58 4.34
C HIS A 237 9.95 12.89 4.11
N SER A 238 10.52 13.13 2.93
CA SER A 238 11.25 14.35 2.62
C SER A 238 11.29 14.64 1.12
N LEU A 239 11.52 15.90 0.76
CA LEU A 239 11.67 16.31 -0.64
C LEU A 239 12.86 15.60 -1.31
N SER A 240 13.99 15.49 -0.61
CA SER A 240 15.20 14.88 -1.18
C SER A 240 15.03 13.38 -1.46
N SER A 241 14.35 12.65 -0.58
CA SER A 241 14.03 11.23 -0.80
C SER A 241 13.05 11.07 -1.95
N TRP A 242 12.01 11.90 -2.02
CA TRP A 242 11.04 11.93 -3.10
C TRP A 242 11.70 12.14 -4.46
N GLU A 243 12.50 13.19 -4.63
CA GLU A 243 13.20 13.48 -5.88
C GLU A 243 14.14 12.36 -6.31
N THR A 244 14.84 11.77 -5.34
CA THR A 244 15.73 10.63 -5.61
C THR A 244 14.95 9.42 -6.13
N ILE A 245 13.83 9.08 -5.49
CA ILE A 245 13.00 7.95 -5.87
C ILE A 245 12.37 8.17 -7.25
N VAL A 246 11.83 9.34 -7.48
CA VAL A 246 11.06 9.65 -8.69
C VAL A 246 11.97 9.78 -9.92
N HIS A 247 13.12 10.41 -9.80
CA HIS A 247 13.98 10.74 -10.94
C HIS A 247 15.17 9.81 -11.12
N LYS A 248 15.81 9.37 -10.03
CA LYS A 248 17.09 8.63 -10.09
C LYS A 248 16.92 7.12 -10.06
N LYS A 249 15.83 6.62 -9.50
CA LYS A 249 15.56 5.18 -9.43
C LYS A 249 14.73 4.71 -10.62
N GLN A 250 14.88 3.43 -10.97
CA GLN A 250 14.23 2.87 -12.16
C GLN A 250 13.42 1.62 -11.82
N ILE A 251 12.25 1.55 -12.42
CA ILE A 251 11.33 0.42 -12.38
C ILE A 251 11.37 -0.32 -13.73
N PRO A 252 11.49 -1.65 -13.74
CA PRO A 252 11.43 -2.45 -14.96
C PRO A 252 10.04 -2.42 -15.61
N GLU A 253 10.00 -2.51 -16.94
CA GLU A 253 8.75 -2.46 -17.72
C GLU A 253 7.77 -3.58 -17.34
N ASP A 254 8.29 -4.80 -17.08
CA ASP A 254 7.48 -5.94 -16.65
C ASP A 254 6.75 -5.67 -15.32
N VAL A 255 7.37 -4.91 -14.41
CA VAL A 255 6.74 -4.50 -13.15
C VAL A 255 5.68 -3.42 -13.38
N LEU A 256 5.93 -2.48 -14.32
CA LEU A 256 4.95 -1.45 -14.67
C LEU A 256 3.65 -2.01 -15.26
N GLN A 257 3.73 -3.11 -16.01
CA GLN A 257 2.56 -3.77 -16.60
C GLN A 257 1.63 -4.42 -15.58
N MET A 258 2.04 -4.51 -14.31
CA MET A 258 1.23 -5.06 -13.20
C MET A 258 0.42 -3.98 -12.44
N PHE A 259 0.57 -2.70 -12.84
CA PHE A 259 -0.12 -1.55 -12.21
C PHE A 259 -1.47 -1.27 -12.82
#